data_b4a8bfd0742eec50edbbe5fe9015089b
#
_entry.id   b4a8bfd0742eec50edbbe5fe9015089b
#
_cell.length_a   1.000
_cell.length_b   1.000
_cell.length_c   1.000
_cell.angle_alpha   90.00
_cell.angle_beta   90.00
_cell.angle_gamma   90.00
#
_symmetry.space_group_name_H-M   'P 1'
#
loop_
_entity.id
_entity.type
_entity.pdbx_description
1 polymer ?
#
loop_
_entity_poly.entity_id
_entity_poly.type
_entity_poly.pdbx_seq_one_letter_code
_entity_poly.pdbx_strand_id
1 'polypeptide(L)'
;VSLHTEDMRKQAVYSFMGMMEQMHAKSYSTIFTSLIPSKETDYLLDEWVPNNAELQYKANLIESYYMKLFKPEVKTYDLYMARVASVFLESYIFYSGFFYPLYLAGQGKVTTSGEIIRKILLDETIHGSFTGFDAQEIFKTLTKEEQEKAKKEMYKLLLDLYENELKYTQDIY
;
A
#
# COMPACT_ATOMS: atom_id res chain seq x y z
N VAL A 1 -12.19 -2.26 3.58
CA VAL A 1 -12.93 -1.60 2.49
C VAL A 1 -14.08 -2.47 2.00
N SER A 2 -13.88 -3.73 1.61
CA SER A 2 -14.91 -4.64 1.11
C SER A 2 -16.17 -4.68 1.99
N LEU A 3 -16.03 -4.83 3.32
CA LEU A 3 -17.14 -4.91 4.27
C LEU A 3 -18.02 -3.64 4.34
N HIS A 4 -17.52 -2.51 3.86
CA HIS A 4 -18.24 -1.21 3.85
C HIS A 4 -18.57 -0.75 2.43
N THR A 5 -18.64 -1.67 1.49
CA THR A 5 -18.96 -1.40 0.09
C THR A 5 -20.34 -2.01 -0.21
N GLU A 6 -21.33 -1.19 -0.51
CA GLU A 6 -22.71 -1.63 -0.75
C GLU A 6 -22.90 -2.29 -2.13
N ASP A 7 -22.22 -1.80 -3.16
CA ASP A 7 -22.27 -2.41 -4.49
C ASP A 7 -21.56 -3.78 -4.48
N MET A 8 -22.33 -4.84 -4.65
CA MET A 8 -21.85 -6.23 -4.63
C MET A 8 -20.72 -6.48 -5.65
N ARG A 9 -20.70 -5.79 -6.79
CA ARG A 9 -19.65 -5.93 -7.81
C ARG A 9 -18.34 -5.34 -7.30
N LYS A 10 -18.39 -4.14 -6.73
CA LYS A 10 -17.22 -3.52 -6.11
C LYS A 10 -16.73 -4.31 -4.90
N GLN A 11 -17.66 -4.83 -4.09
CA GLN A 11 -17.32 -5.69 -2.96
C GLN A 11 -16.56 -6.94 -3.41
N ALA A 12 -17.01 -7.58 -4.50
CA ALA A 12 -16.32 -8.73 -5.08
C ALA A 12 -14.90 -8.38 -5.55
N VAL A 13 -14.73 -7.22 -6.21
CA VAL A 13 -13.39 -6.74 -6.63
C VAL A 13 -12.48 -6.52 -5.42
N TYR A 14 -12.92 -5.82 -4.38
CA TYR A 14 -12.11 -5.61 -3.17
C TYR A 14 -11.78 -6.90 -2.44
N SER A 15 -12.69 -7.88 -2.44
CA SER A 15 -12.43 -9.21 -1.86
C SER A 15 -11.38 -9.97 -2.65
N PHE A 16 -11.43 -9.89 -3.99
CA PHE A 16 -10.43 -10.45 -4.87
C PHE A 16 -9.06 -9.78 -4.67
N MET A 17 -9.00 -8.43 -4.62
CA MET A 17 -7.77 -7.69 -4.30
C MET A 17 -7.17 -8.17 -2.97
N GLY A 18 -7.98 -8.30 -1.92
CA GLY A 18 -7.51 -8.81 -0.63
C GLY A 18 -6.94 -10.23 -0.70
N MET A 19 -7.44 -11.10 -1.58
CA MET A 19 -6.85 -12.40 -1.85
C MET A 19 -5.51 -12.27 -2.60
N MET A 20 -5.42 -11.35 -3.56
CA MET A 20 -4.17 -11.08 -4.29
C MET A 20 -3.06 -10.60 -3.34
N GLU A 21 -3.37 -9.76 -2.35
CA GLU A 21 -2.41 -9.32 -1.32
C GLU A 21 -1.79 -10.50 -0.54
N GLN A 22 -2.57 -11.55 -0.26
CA GLN A 22 -2.02 -12.77 0.37
C GLN A 22 -1.06 -13.51 -0.58
N MET A 23 -1.31 -13.47 -1.88
CA MET A 23 -0.41 -14.05 -2.89
C MET A 23 0.87 -13.21 -3.02
N HIS A 24 0.78 -11.87 -2.94
CA HIS A 24 1.93 -10.98 -2.93
C HIS A 24 2.80 -11.23 -1.70
N ALA A 25 2.22 -11.30 -0.50
CA ALA A 25 2.94 -11.62 0.74
C ALA A 25 3.67 -12.96 0.67
N LYS A 26 3.00 -14.00 0.14
CA LYS A 26 3.61 -15.32 -0.08
C LYS A 26 4.76 -15.25 -1.10
N SER A 27 4.60 -14.48 -2.17
CA SER A 27 5.62 -14.30 -3.21
C SER A 27 6.87 -13.66 -2.64
N TYR A 28 6.75 -12.59 -1.86
CA TYR A 28 7.88 -11.97 -1.18
C TYR A 28 8.56 -12.92 -0.20
N SER A 29 7.78 -13.62 0.63
CA SER A 29 8.33 -14.63 1.55
C SER A 29 9.14 -15.69 0.79
N THR A 30 8.62 -16.19 -0.35
CA THR A 30 9.33 -17.16 -1.19
C THR A 30 10.59 -16.58 -1.80
N ILE A 31 10.58 -15.33 -2.26
CA ILE A 31 11.76 -14.64 -2.79
C ILE A 31 12.85 -14.56 -1.70
N PHE A 32 12.52 -14.05 -0.52
CA PHE A 32 13.49 -13.93 0.57
C PHE A 32 14.07 -15.26 0.99
N THR A 33 13.25 -16.26 1.25
CA THR A 33 13.71 -17.60 1.67
C THR A 33 14.50 -18.35 0.58
N SER A 34 14.37 -17.93 -0.69
CA SER A 34 15.14 -18.50 -1.80
C SER A 34 16.49 -17.83 -2.01
N LEU A 35 16.64 -16.57 -1.59
CA LEU A 35 17.82 -15.75 -1.88
C LEU A 35 18.78 -15.64 -0.71
N ILE A 36 18.30 -15.69 0.53
CA ILE A 36 19.09 -15.51 1.73
C ILE A 36 18.81 -16.63 2.75
N PRO A 37 19.79 -16.95 3.63
CA PRO A 37 19.61 -17.92 4.69
C PRO A 37 18.49 -17.55 5.65
N SER A 38 17.79 -18.54 6.22
CA SER A 38 16.67 -18.33 7.14
C SER A 38 17.03 -17.41 8.32
N LYS A 39 18.24 -17.55 8.88
CA LYS A 39 18.69 -16.68 9.99
C LYS A 39 18.71 -15.19 9.60
N GLU A 40 19.08 -14.88 8.35
CA GLU A 40 19.06 -13.50 7.86
C GLU A 40 17.65 -13.03 7.58
N THR A 41 16.79 -13.92 7.07
CA THR A 41 15.36 -13.62 6.90
C THR A 41 14.68 -13.33 8.23
N ASP A 42 14.95 -14.16 9.25
CA ASP A 42 14.43 -13.97 10.61
C ASP A 42 14.91 -12.63 11.20
N TYR A 43 16.20 -12.31 11.06
CA TYR A 43 16.74 -11.00 11.49
C TYR A 43 16.03 -9.82 10.81
N LEU A 44 15.83 -9.91 9.50
CA LEU A 44 15.15 -8.84 8.75
C LEU A 44 13.70 -8.64 9.21
N LEU A 45 12.96 -9.73 9.43
CA LEU A 45 11.55 -9.66 9.77
C LEU A 45 11.31 -9.35 11.26
N ASP A 46 12.10 -9.93 12.15
CA ASP A 46 11.89 -9.86 13.60
C ASP A 46 12.63 -8.68 14.26
N GLU A 47 13.72 -8.21 13.62
CA GLU A 47 14.57 -7.15 14.21
C GLU A 47 14.64 -5.90 13.33
N TRP A 48 15.06 -6.02 12.07
CA TRP A 48 15.29 -4.84 11.23
C TRP A 48 14.00 -4.10 10.88
N VAL A 49 12.99 -4.81 10.39
CA VAL A 49 11.69 -4.20 10.01
C VAL A 49 11.01 -3.50 11.18
N PRO A 50 10.85 -4.13 12.37
CA PRO A 50 10.23 -3.47 13.52
C PRO A 50 11.01 -2.26 14.04
N ASN A 51 12.34 -2.23 13.87
CA ASN A 51 13.20 -1.15 14.35
C ASN A 51 13.51 -0.06 13.30
N ASN A 52 13.06 -0.21 12.05
CA ASN A 52 13.21 0.83 11.03
C ASN A 52 12.11 1.90 11.20
N ALA A 53 12.52 3.08 11.66
CA ALA A 53 11.60 4.15 12.04
C ALA A 53 10.75 4.65 10.87
N GLU A 54 11.34 4.81 9.69
CA GLU A 54 10.68 5.31 8.48
C GLU A 54 9.67 4.30 7.94
N LEU A 55 10.04 3.01 7.97
CA LEU A 55 9.14 1.93 7.56
C LEU A 55 7.94 1.82 8.50
N GLN A 56 8.19 1.86 9.83
CA GLN A 56 7.12 1.85 10.83
C GLN A 56 6.24 3.10 10.75
N TYR A 57 6.83 4.28 10.49
CA TYR A 57 6.06 5.52 10.35
C TYR A 57 5.03 5.41 9.21
N LYS A 58 5.47 5.05 7.99
CA LYS A 58 4.55 4.96 6.85
C LYS A 58 3.50 3.86 7.02
N ALA A 59 3.87 2.71 7.60
CA ALA A 59 2.93 1.64 7.88
C ALA A 59 1.84 2.08 8.87
N ASN A 60 2.24 2.65 10.02
CA ASN A 60 1.31 3.15 11.04
C ASN A 60 0.43 4.30 10.51
N LEU A 61 0.98 5.18 9.67
CA LEU A 61 0.23 6.29 9.09
C LEU A 61 -0.90 5.78 8.18
N ILE A 62 -0.61 4.84 7.28
CA ILE A 62 -1.63 4.20 6.41
C ILE A 62 -2.64 3.41 7.26
N GLU A 63 -2.15 2.58 8.19
CA GLU A 63 -3.02 1.79 9.07
C GLU A 63 -4.00 2.67 9.85
N SER A 64 -3.57 3.85 10.29
CA SER A 64 -4.43 4.78 11.03
C SER A 64 -5.72 5.15 10.30
N TYR A 65 -5.69 5.18 8.96
CA TYR A 65 -6.89 5.41 8.13
C TYR A 65 -7.75 4.14 8.04
N TYR A 66 -7.15 2.97 7.94
CA TYR A 66 -7.89 1.70 7.92
C TYR A 66 -8.55 1.41 9.25
N MET A 67 -7.90 1.70 10.37
CA MET A 67 -8.46 1.49 11.70
C MET A 67 -9.72 2.32 11.97
N LYS A 68 -9.92 3.43 11.25
CA LYS A 68 -11.19 4.18 11.32
C LYS A 68 -12.39 3.37 10.81
N LEU A 69 -12.17 2.36 9.96
CA LEU A 69 -13.22 1.49 9.41
C LEU A 69 -13.68 0.38 10.38
N PHE A 70 -13.01 0.20 11.51
CA PHE A 70 -13.40 -0.76 12.56
C PHE A 70 -14.22 -0.15 13.69
N LYS A 71 -14.61 1.11 13.54
CA LYS A 71 -15.52 1.78 14.48
C LYS A 71 -16.95 1.24 14.33
N PRO A 72 -17.77 1.30 15.40
CA PRO A 72 -19.18 0.91 15.32
C PRO A 72 -19.99 1.67 14.26
N GLU A 73 -19.66 2.94 14.03
CA GLU A 73 -20.23 3.78 12.98
C GLU A 73 -19.10 4.32 12.11
N VAL A 74 -19.13 3.95 10.83
CA VAL A 74 -18.16 4.39 9.83
C VAL A 74 -18.76 5.50 8.99
N LYS A 75 -18.10 6.67 9.00
CA LYS A 75 -18.55 7.83 8.22
C LYS A 75 -18.08 7.71 6.77
N THR A 76 -18.87 8.23 5.85
CA THR A 76 -18.52 8.33 4.42
C THR A 76 -17.18 9.02 4.20
N TYR A 77 -16.87 10.03 5.04
CA TYR A 77 -15.58 10.70 5.05
C TYR A 77 -14.41 9.74 5.37
N ASP A 78 -14.56 8.88 6.38
CA ASP A 78 -13.54 7.90 6.77
C ASP A 78 -13.36 6.84 5.67
N LEU A 79 -14.47 6.43 5.01
CA LEU A 79 -14.41 5.55 3.84
C LEU A 79 -13.63 6.17 2.67
N TYR A 80 -13.84 7.44 2.39
CA TYR A 80 -13.10 8.18 1.38
C TYR A 80 -11.61 8.23 1.71
N MET A 81 -11.26 8.67 2.92
CA MET A 81 -9.86 8.83 3.32
C MET A 81 -9.09 7.50 3.40
N ALA A 82 -9.76 6.41 3.79
CA ALA A 82 -9.15 5.08 3.74
C ALA A 82 -8.81 4.64 2.29
N ARG A 83 -9.68 4.98 1.31
CA ARG A 83 -9.37 4.73 -0.11
C ARG A 83 -8.24 5.61 -0.63
N VAL A 84 -8.17 6.86 -0.21
CA VAL A 84 -7.03 7.75 -0.53
C VAL A 84 -5.73 7.15 0.02
N ALA A 85 -5.73 6.69 1.25
CA ALA A 85 -4.57 6.01 1.85
C ALA A 85 -4.18 4.75 1.06
N SER A 86 -5.16 3.92 0.63
CA SER A 86 -4.91 2.79 -0.26
C SER A 86 -4.27 3.20 -1.57
N VAL A 87 -4.79 4.23 -2.24
CA VAL A 87 -4.22 4.73 -3.50
C VAL A 87 -2.76 5.15 -3.33
N PHE A 88 -2.44 5.84 -2.23
CA PHE A 88 -1.05 6.23 -1.96
C PHE A 88 -0.16 5.01 -1.64
N LEU A 89 -0.67 4.01 -0.95
CA LEU A 89 0.05 2.77 -0.70
C LEU A 89 0.38 2.06 -2.03
N GLU A 90 -0.64 1.76 -2.84
CA GLU A 90 -0.56 0.97 -4.06
C GLU A 90 0.20 1.67 -5.20
N SER A 91 0.00 3.00 -5.33
CA SER A 91 0.51 3.76 -6.48
C SER A 91 1.76 4.57 -6.19
N TYR A 92 2.22 4.63 -4.92
CA TYR A 92 3.37 5.43 -4.52
C TYR A 92 4.31 4.70 -3.55
N ILE A 93 3.82 4.31 -2.36
CA ILE A 93 4.68 3.79 -1.28
C ILE A 93 5.36 2.47 -1.66
N PHE A 94 4.69 1.58 -2.37
CA PHE A 94 5.26 0.30 -2.79
C PHE A 94 6.43 0.43 -3.78
N TYR A 95 6.54 1.55 -4.50
CA TYR A 95 7.56 1.71 -5.53
C TYR A 95 8.99 1.74 -4.98
N SER A 96 9.20 2.21 -3.76
CA SER A 96 10.52 2.11 -3.11
C SER A 96 10.95 0.66 -2.90
N GLY A 97 10.01 -0.27 -2.65
CA GLY A 97 10.27 -1.69 -2.55
C GLY A 97 10.48 -2.40 -3.90
N PHE A 98 9.89 -1.89 -4.98
CA PHE A 98 10.02 -2.48 -6.32
C PHE A 98 11.33 -2.10 -7.02
N PHE A 99 11.88 -0.94 -6.72
CA PHE A 99 13.00 -0.36 -7.48
C PHE A 99 14.21 -1.29 -7.52
N TYR A 100 14.75 -1.67 -6.38
CA TYR A 100 16.03 -2.39 -6.33
C TYR A 100 15.98 -3.81 -6.94
N PRO A 101 14.97 -4.64 -6.65
CA PRO A 101 14.83 -5.92 -7.32
C PRO A 101 14.70 -5.81 -8.85
N LEU A 102 13.94 -4.82 -9.34
CA LEU A 102 13.79 -4.58 -10.78
C LEU A 102 15.09 -4.06 -11.41
N TYR A 103 15.84 -3.21 -10.71
CA TYR A 103 17.15 -2.75 -11.13
C TYR A 103 18.14 -3.92 -11.26
N LEU A 104 18.17 -4.83 -10.27
CA LEU A 104 19.01 -6.03 -10.34
C LEU A 104 18.58 -6.96 -11.48
N ALA A 105 17.29 -7.15 -11.68
CA ALA A 105 16.76 -7.96 -12.77
C ALA A 105 17.15 -7.38 -14.15
N GLY A 106 17.13 -6.06 -14.30
CA GLY A 106 17.62 -5.37 -15.49
C GLY A 106 19.10 -5.58 -15.79
N GLN A 107 19.89 -5.93 -14.78
CA GLN A 107 21.29 -6.32 -14.92
C GLN A 107 21.49 -7.84 -15.12
N GLY A 108 20.42 -8.60 -15.32
CA GLY A 108 20.48 -10.05 -15.45
C GLY A 108 20.66 -10.82 -14.15
N LYS A 109 20.52 -10.14 -12.98
CA LYS A 109 20.56 -10.74 -11.65
C LYS A 109 19.14 -10.97 -11.13
N VAL A 110 18.93 -12.07 -10.39
CA VAL A 110 17.61 -12.41 -9.78
C VAL A 110 16.41 -12.23 -10.72
N THR A 111 16.58 -12.58 -11.98
CA THR A 111 15.61 -12.31 -13.06
C THR A 111 14.23 -12.90 -12.76
N THR A 112 14.16 -14.13 -12.23
CA THR A 112 12.89 -14.77 -11.85
C THR A 112 12.17 -13.99 -10.75
N SER A 113 12.89 -13.51 -9.73
CA SER A 113 12.31 -12.65 -8.69
C SER A 113 11.81 -11.33 -9.28
N GLY A 114 12.59 -10.73 -10.20
CA GLY A 114 12.19 -9.53 -10.93
C GLY A 114 10.91 -9.72 -11.75
N GLU A 115 10.70 -10.88 -12.39
CA GLU A 115 9.47 -11.20 -13.11
C GLU A 115 8.26 -11.31 -12.17
N ILE A 116 8.43 -11.92 -11.00
CA ILE A 116 7.39 -12.00 -9.97
C ILE A 116 7.01 -10.58 -9.52
N ILE A 117 8.00 -9.76 -9.14
CA ILE A 117 7.78 -8.39 -8.68
C ILE A 117 7.12 -7.52 -9.76
N ARG A 118 7.50 -7.71 -11.03
CA ARG A 118 6.84 -7.01 -12.13
C ARG A 118 5.35 -7.36 -12.25
N LYS A 119 4.96 -8.59 -11.98
CA LYS A 119 3.54 -8.99 -11.96
C LYS A 119 2.81 -8.34 -10.80
N ILE A 120 3.41 -8.34 -9.60
CA ILE A 120 2.87 -7.63 -8.44
C ILE A 120 2.65 -6.16 -8.78
N LEU A 121 3.65 -5.48 -9.34
CA LEU A 121 3.53 -4.07 -9.75
C LEU A 121 2.37 -3.82 -10.72
N LEU A 122 2.08 -4.75 -11.63
CA LEU A 122 0.91 -4.65 -12.52
C LEU A 122 -0.41 -4.78 -11.76
N ASP A 123 -0.47 -5.69 -10.79
CA ASP A 123 -1.63 -5.85 -9.92
C ASP A 123 -1.87 -4.58 -9.10
N GLU A 124 -0.81 -4.01 -8.48
CA GLU A 124 -0.89 -2.76 -7.70
C GLU A 124 -1.35 -1.55 -8.56
N THR A 125 -0.98 -1.54 -9.84
CA THR A 125 -1.48 -0.52 -10.77
C THR A 125 -3.00 -0.62 -10.96
N ILE A 126 -3.53 -1.84 -11.02
CA ILE A 126 -4.98 -2.09 -11.12
C ILE A 126 -5.67 -1.75 -9.81
N HIS A 127 -5.09 -2.19 -8.67
CA HIS A 127 -5.60 -1.91 -7.32
C HIS A 127 -5.72 -0.41 -7.07
N GLY A 128 -4.64 0.34 -7.30
CA GLY A 128 -4.63 1.79 -7.14
C GLY A 128 -5.62 2.51 -8.07
N SER A 129 -5.72 2.09 -9.34
CA SER A 129 -6.64 2.67 -10.31
C SER A 129 -8.11 2.43 -9.92
N PHE A 130 -8.49 1.19 -9.63
CA PHE A 130 -9.84 0.85 -9.22
C PHE A 130 -10.25 1.57 -7.94
N THR A 131 -9.39 1.55 -6.92
CA THR A 131 -9.63 2.22 -5.64
C THR A 131 -9.72 3.74 -5.82
N GLY A 132 -8.92 4.32 -6.73
CA GLY A 132 -8.97 5.73 -7.08
C GLY A 132 -10.27 6.15 -7.74
N PHE A 133 -10.82 5.34 -8.64
CA PHE A 133 -12.15 5.56 -9.22
C PHE A 133 -13.24 5.50 -8.16
N ASP A 134 -13.22 4.50 -7.30
CA ASP A 134 -14.19 4.35 -6.23
C ASP A 134 -14.11 5.50 -5.21
N ALA A 135 -12.91 5.96 -4.87
CA ALA A 135 -12.71 7.15 -4.04
C ALA A 135 -13.34 8.40 -4.66
N GLN A 136 -13.18 8.62 -5.98
CA GLN A 136 -13.78 9.76 -6.67
C GLN A 136 -15.30 9.72 -6.65
N GLU A 137 -15.93 8.54 -6.74
CA GLU A 137 -17.38 8.41 -6.62
C GLU A 137 -17.86 8.78 -5.23
N ILE A 138 -17.20 8.29 -4.18
CA ILE A 138 -17.51 8.64 -2.79
C ILE A 138 -17.29 10.15 -2.53
N PHE A 139 -16.20 10.73 -3.06
CA PHE A 139 -15.93 12.16 -2.91
C PHE A 139 -17.09 13.03 -3.38
N LYS A 140 -17.78 12.64 -4.46
CA LYS A 140 -18.93 13.38 -4.98
C LYS A 140 -20.14 13.37 -4.03
N THR A 141 -20.22 12.39 -3.14
CA THR A 141 -21.30 12.28 -2.14
C THR A 141 -21.05 13.07 -0.87
N LEU A 142 -19.79 13.52 -0.64
CA LEU A 142 -19.43 14.35 0.50
C LEU A 142 -20.02 15.77 0.39
N THR A 143 -20.32 16.39 1.51
CA THR A 143 -20.67 17.80 1.57
C THR A 143 -19.52 18.68 1.08
N LYS A 144 -19.79 19.91 0.67
CA LYS A 144 -18.75 20.86 0.23
C LYS A 144 -17.68 21.11 1.29
N GLU A 145 -18.10 21.22 2.55
CA GLU A 145 -17.19 21.37 3.68
C GLU A 145 -16.27 20.15 3.86
N GLU A 146 -16.84 18.95 3.80
CA GLU A 146 -16.08 17.70 3.86
C GLU A 146 -15.14 17.53 2.67
N GLN A 147 -15.57 17.93 1.47
CA GLN A 147 -14.71 17.90 0.26
C GLN A 147 -13.47 18.79 0.45
N GLU A 148 -13.63 20.02 0.95
CA GLU A 148 -12.50 20.92 1.20
C GLU A 148 -11.59 20.43 2.33
N LYS A 149 -12.17 19.86 3.39
CA LYS A 149 -11.42 19.21 4.46
C LYS A 149 -10.63 18.01 3.92
N ALA A 150 -11.27 17.16 3.14
CA ALA A 150 -10.66 15.96 2.56
C ALA A 150 -9.49 16.30 1.63
N LYS A 151 -9.60 17.32 0.79
CA LYS A 151 -8.49 17.81 -0.05
C LYS A 151 -7.28 18.21 0.80
N LYS A 152 -7.51 19.00 1.85
CA LYS A 152 -6.41 19.44 2.73
C LYS A 152 -5.75 18.25 3.44
N GLU A 153 -6.54 17.32 3.94
CA GLU A 153 -6.03 16.13 4.63
C GLU A 153 -5.29 15.20 3.65
N MET A 154 -5.80 15.01 2.44
CA MET A 154 -5.14 14.25 1.36
C MET A 154 -3.77 14.84 1.00
N TYR A 155 -3.68 16.17 0.78
CA TYR A 155 -2.40 16.81 0.49
C TYR A 155 -1.42 16.72 1.66
N LYS A 156 -1.92 16.86 2.88
CA LYS A 156 -1.07 16.67 4.07
C LYS A 156 -0.52 15.25 4.12
N LEU A 157 -1.39 14.24 3.96
CA LEU A 157 -0.98 12.84 3.94
C LEU A 157 0.07 12.57 2.87
N LEU A 158 -0.14 13.10 1.65
CA LEU A 158 0.82 12.95 0.55
C LEU A 158 2.18 13.56 0.91
N LEU A 159 2.21 14.76 1.49
CA LEU A 159 3.46 15.42 1.88
C LEU A 159 4.17 14.69 3.02
N ASP A 160 3.43 14.26 4.04
CA ASP A 160 3.97 13.46 5.16
C ASP A 160 4.61 12.15 4.66
N LEU A 161 3.94 11.46 3.73
CA LEU A 161 4.48 10.25 3.10
C LEU A 161 5.70 10.57 2.21
N TYR A 162 5.66 11.64 1.45
CA TYR A 162 6.77 12.05 0.59
C TYR A 162 8.04 12.37 1.38
N GLU A 163 7.92 13.13 2.45
CA GLU A 163 9.06 13.47 3.33
C GLU A 163 9.64 12.21 3.98
N ASN A 164 8.77 11.28 4.38
CA ASN A 164 9.21 10.00 4.94
C ASN A 164 9.90 9.11 3.89
N GLU A 165 9.35 9.02 2.67
CA GLU A 165 9.96 8.23 1.59
C GLU A 165 11.32 8.79 1.16
N LEU A 166 11.53 10.10 1.19
CA LEU A 166 12.85 10.69 0.95
C LEU A 166 13.87 10.21 1.97
N LYS A 167 13.53 10.19 3.26
CA LYS A 167 14.42 9.69 4.31
C LYS A 167 14.67 8.20 4.15
N TYR A 168 13.58 7.43 4.02
CA TYR A 168 13.66 5.98 3.86
C TYR A 168 14.54 5.56 2.69
N THR A 169 14.37 6.18 1.52
CA THR A 169 15.15 5.85 0.34
C THR A 169 16.61 6.28 0.45
N GLN A 170 16.93 7.37 1.16
CA GLN A 170 18.30 7.76 1.44
C GLN A 170 19.04 6.79 2.38
N ASP A 171 18.29 6.11 3.26
CA ASP A 171 18.86 5.14 4.20
C ASP A 171 19.13 3.76 3.57
N ILE A 172 18.35 3.39 2.55
CA ILE A 172 18.45 2.06 1.94
C ILE A 172 19.15 2.03 0.58
N TYR A 173 19.35 3.17 -0.08
CA TYR A 173 20.02 3.31 -1.39
C TYR A 173 21.20 4.27 -1.34
#